data_1d77da40e3369f7c557f60386c97d32d
#
_entry.id   1d77da40e3369f7c557f60386c97d32d
#
_cell.length_a   1.000
_cell.length_b   1.000
_cell.length_c   1.000
_cell.angle_alpha   90.00
_cell.angle_beta   90.00
_cell.angle_gamma   90.00
#
_symmetry.space_group_name_H-M   'P 1'
#
loop_
_entity.id
_entity.type
_entity.pdbx_description
1 polymer ?
#
loop_
_entity_poly.entity_id
_entity_poly.type
_entity_poly.pdbx_seq_one_letter_code
_entity_poly.pdbx_strand_id
1 'polypeptide(L)'
;MTEPELSQRALKLFEAALDEPEDTRADWVARATAGDEALKAKVQSLIEADRRASQMLPTGGLMPDAGPAPPERVGRYKIVRSLGGGGMGETFLAQRDDGLFEHEVAIKFVRPSRMAETARALFDRERRALAKLSHRHIAQLFDGGVAENGAPYLVMEYVRGAPIDEVARGKTAREIAALVIDVCDAVQYAHQNLIVHADLKPSNILV
;
A
#
# COMPACT_ATOMS: atom_id res chain seq x y z
N MET A 1 17.69 20.89 22.73
CA MET A 1 17.23 19.69 22.01
C MET A 1 17.74 19.78 20.57
N THR A 2 18.38 18.77 20.05
CA THR A 2 18.84 18.76 18.66
C THR A 2 17.67 18.50 17.69
N GLU A 3 17.79 18.89 16.42
CA GLU A 3 16.76 18.67 15.40
C GLU A 3 16.33 17.17 15.25
N PRO A 4 17.25 16.19 15.30
CA PRO A 4 16.90 14.77 15.31
C PRO A 4 16.12 14.34 16.55
N GLU A 5 16.48 14.83 17.73
CA GLU A 5 15.77 14.52 18.98
C GLU A 5 14.36 15.09 18.99
N LEU A 6 14.20 16.33 18.48
CA LEU A 6 12.91 16.99 18.33
C LEU A 6 12.01 16.16 17.37
N SER A 7 12.54 15.74 16.24
CA SER A 7 11.79 14.96 15.24
C SER A 7 11.37 13.60 15.77
N GLN A 8 12.23 12.89 16.49
CA GLN A 8 11.92 11.59 17.09
C GLN A 8 10.85 11.71 18.19
N ARG A 9 10.94 12.76 19.03
CA ARG A 9 9.95 13.02 20.09
C ARG A 9 8.61 13.44 19.49
N ALA A 10 8.64 14.26 18.44
CA ALA A 10 7.42 14.65 17.72
C ALA A 10 6.71 13.47 17.07
N LEU A 11 7.45 12.52 16.51
CA LEU A 11 6.87 11.31 15.89
C LEU A 11 6.16 10.43 16.93
N LYS A 12 6.77 10.20 18.10
CA LYS A 12 6.14 9.45 19.19
C LYS A 12 4.85 10.10 19.71
N LEU A 13 4.84 11.43 19.85
CA LEU A 13 3.65 12.16 20.27
C LEU A 13 2.58 12.19 19.19
N PHE A 14 2.97 12.22 17.93
CA PHE A 14 2.06 12.10 16.79
C PHE A 14 1.35 10.73 16.79
N GLU A 15 2.10 9.63 16.92
CA GLU A 15 1.53 8.27 17.02
C GLU A 15 0.53 8.19 18.19
N ALA A 16 0.89 8.66 19.37
CA ALA A 16 -0.01 8.68 20.53
C ALA A 16 -1.23 9.57 20.32
N ALA A 17 -1.10 10.68 19.59
CA ALA A 17 -2.20 11.58 19.29
C ALA A 17 -3.22 10.96 18.33
N LEU A 18 -2.82 10.01 17.47
CA LEU A 18 -3.73 9.30 16.57
C LEU A 18 -4.69 8.36 17.31
N ASP A 19 -4.30 7.88 18.50
CA ASP A 19 -5.16 7.04 19.37
C ASP A 19 -6.24 7.85 20.09
N GLU A 20 -6.10 9.20 20.15
CA GLU A 20 -7.09 10.07 20.78
C GLU A 20 -8.25 10.40 19.83
N PRO A 21 -9.50 10.51 20.35
CA PRO A 21 -10.64 10.98 19.57
C PRO A 21 -10.37 12.34 18.92
N GLU A 22 -10.92 12.56 17.72
CA GLU A 22 -10.62 13.74 16.90
C GLU A 22 -11.00 15.06 17.59
N ASP A 23 -12.07 15.06 18.38
CA ASP A 23 -12.57 16.21 19.16
C ASP A 23 -11.69 16.58 20.35
N THR A 24 -10.96 15.64 20.94
CA THR A 24 -10.08 15.83 22.10
C THR A 24 -8.58 15.88 21.74
N ARG A 25 -8.23 15.48 20.54
CA ARG A 25 -6.84 15.35 20.07
C ARG A 25 -6.05 16.66 20.18
N ALA A 26 -6.65 17.79 19.82
CA ALA A 26 -5.99 19.10 19.89
C ALA A 26 -5.62 19.47 21.33
N ASP A 27 -6.53 19.26 22.28
CA ASP A 27 -6.30 19.51 23.69
C ASP A 27 -5.28 18.55 24.30
N TRP A 28 -5.28 17.30 23.87
CA TRP A 28 -4.28 16.31 24.26
C TRP A 28 -2.88 16.74 23.80
N VAL A 29 -2.71 17.13 22.52
CA VAL A 29 -1.43 17.62 21.99
C VAL A 29 -0.95 18.85 22.76
N ALA A 30 -1.84 19.80 23.04
CA ALA A 30 -1.48 20.98 23.80
C ALA A 30 -0.93 20.65 25.22
N ARG A 31 -1.53 19.66 25.88
CA ARG A 31 -1.06 19.18 27.21
C ARG A 31 0.25 18.40 27.10
N ALA A 32 0.37 17.49 26.12
CA ALA A 32 1.55 16.64 25.94
C ALA A 32 2.80 17.42 25.51
N THR A 33 2.60 18.59 24.91
CA THR A 33 3.69 19.50 24.46
C THR A 33 3.81 20.74 25.30
N ALA A 34 3.19 20.79 26.50
CA ALA A 34 3.18 21.97 27.35
C ALA A 34 4.60 22.49 27.63
N GLY A 35 4.84 23.77 27.29
CA GLY A 35 6.14 24.43 27.46
C GLY A 35 7.14 24.25 26.32
N ASP A 36 6.79 23.52 25.25
CA ASP A 36 7.67 23.32 24.09
C ASP A 36 6.93 23.62 22.77
N GLU A 37 6.91 24.90 22.40
CA GLU A 37 6.21 25.39 21.21
C GLU A 37 6.79 24.80 19.89
N ALA A 38 8.11 24.51 19.86
CA ALA A 38 8.73 23.90 18.68
C ALA A 38 8.24 22.46 18.50
N LEU A 39 8.15 21.69 19.57
CA LEU A 39 7.62 20.34 19.58
C LEU A 39 6.14 20.32 19.20
N LYS A 40 5.34 21.24 19.74
CA LYS A 40 3.93 21.40 19.43
C LYS A 40 3.70 21.67 17.95
N ALA A 41 4.42 22.63 17.38
CA ALA A 41 4.34 22.98 15.97
C ALA A 41 4.69 21.79 15.07
N LYS A 42 5.71 21.01 15.45
CA LYS A 42 6.13 19.82 14.71
C LYS A 42 5.07 18.71 14.75
N VAL A 43 4.48 18.43 15.92
CA VAL A 43 3.39 17.45 16.08
C VAL A 43 2.16 17.88 15.29
N GLN A 44 1.77 19.13 15.36
CA GLN A 44 0.65 19.67 14.59
C GLN A 44 0.88 19.57 13.09
N SER A 45 2.09 19.87 12.63
CA SER A 45 2.46 19.71 11.22
C SER A 45 2.35 18.26 10.74
N LEU A 46 2.69 17.27 11.58
CA LEU A 46 2.53 15.85 11.28
C LEU A 46 1.04 15.46 11.21
N ILE A 47 0.23 15.91 12.17
CA ILE A 47 -1.22 15.67 12.18
C ILE A 47 -1.90 16.30 10.94
N GLU A 48 -1.52 17.52 10.57
CA GLU A 48 -2.04 18.15 9.36
C GLU A 48 -1.58 17.46 8.08
N ALA A 49 -0.35 16.96 8.04
CA ALA A 49 0.15 16.17 6.90
C ALA A 49 -0.62 14.86 6.78
N ASP A 50 -0.86 14.15 7.87
CA ASP A 50 -1.68 12.94 7.93
C ASP A 50 -3.13 13.21 7.54
N ARG A 51 -3.74 14.28 8.06
CA ARG A 51 -5.09 14.70 7.68
C ARG A 51 -5.19 15.06 6.20
N ARG A 52 -4.21 15.74 5.63
CA ARG A 52 -4.14 16.03 4.19
C ARG A 52 -3.96 14.73 3.40
N ALA A 53 -3.11 13.82 3.84
CA ALA A 53 -2.96 12.51 3.24
C ALA A 53 -4.28 11.70 3.31
N SER A 54 -4.96 11.72 4.46
CA SER A 54 -6.26 11.06 4.66
C SER A 54 -7.40 11.73 3.89
N GLN A 55 -7.38 13.04 3.70
CA GLN A 55 -8.34 13.76 2.84
C GLN A 55 -8.05 13.58 1.36
N MET A 56 -6.80 13.28 0.99
CA MET A 56 -6.43 12.82 -0.35
C MET A 56 -6.74 11.34 -0.58
N LEU A 57 -7.06 10.59 0.50
CA LEU A 57 -7.52 9.20 0.49
C LEU A 57 -9.01 9.21 0.88
N PRO A 58 -9.96 9.11 -0.04
CA PRO A 58 -11.38 9.05 0.32
C PRO A 58 -11.64 7.76 1.12
N THR A 59 -11.73 7.90 2.44
CA THR A 59 -12.30 6.90 3.32
C THR A 59 -13.81 7.04 3.26
N GLY A 60 -14.49 6.10 2.64
CA GLY A 60 -15.93 5.89 2.80
C GLY A 60 -16.83 6.66 1.85
N GLY A 61 -17.37 5.98 0.86
CA GLY A 61 -18.73 6.18 0.43
C GLY A 61 -19.08 7.42 -0.39
N LEU A 62 -18.20 7.88 -1.26
CA LEU A 62 -18.58 8.69 -2.43
C LEU A 62 -17.99 8.03 -3.66
N MET A 63 -18.77 7.87 -4.71
CA MET A 63 -18.34 7.38 -6.01
C MET A 63 -16.97 7.98 -6.32
N PRO A 64 -15.93 7.17 -6.56
CA PRO A 64 -14.66 7.73 -6.99
C PRO A 64 -14.94 8.47 -8.29
N ASP A 65 -14.42 9.68 -8.36
CA ASP A 65 -14.20 10.33 -9.66
C ASP A 65 -13.55 9.27 -10.55
N ALA A 66 -14.34 8.73 -11.48
CA ALA A 66 -13.93 7.60 -12.28
C ALA A 66 -12.77 8.10 -13.14
N GLY A 67 -11.56 7.82 -12.68
CA GLY A 67 -10.41 7.90 -13.55
C GLY A 67 -10.77 7.18 -14.85
N PRO A 68 -10.13 7.49 -15.98
CA PRO A 68 -10.51 6.89 -17.27
C PRO A 68 -10.70 5.40 -17.08
N ALA A 69 -11.83 4.88 -17.58
CA ALA A 69 -12.17 3.46 -17.47
C ALA A 69 -10.93 2.63 -17.81
N PRO A 70 -10.66 1.55 -17.06
CA PRO A 70 -9.50 0.73 -17.34
C PRO A 70 -9.56 0.30 -18.80
N PRO A 71 -8.44 0.31 -19.52
CA PRO A 71 -8.43 -0.16 -20.89
C PRO A 71 -8.92 -1.62 -20.93
N GLU A 72 -9.67 -2.00 -21.95
CA GLU A 72 -10.12 -3.39 -22.10
C GLU A 72 -8.94 -4.37 -22.15
N ARG A 73 -7.79 -3.88 -22.61
CA ARG A 73 -6.55 -4.67 -22.77
C ARG A 73 -5.34 -3.87 -22.31
N VAL A 74 -4.37 -4.57 -21.77
CA VAL A 74 -3.06 -4.04 -21.40
C VAL A 74 -1.98 -5.00 -21.92
N GLY A 75 -1.29 -4.60 -22.97
CA GLY A 75 -0.37 -5.48 -23.68
C GLY A 75 -1.09 -6.76 -24.13
N ARG A 76 -0.61 -7.92 -23.66
CA ARG A 76 -1.18 -9.24 -23.98
C ARG A 76 -2.29 -9.71 -23.04
N TYR A 77 -2.73 -8.86 -22.11
CA TYR A 77 -3.71 -9.21 -21.09
C TYR A 77 -5.04 -8.51 -21.35
N LYS A 78 -6.13 -9.27 -21.29
CA LYS A 78 -7.49 -8.77 -21.33
C LYS A 78 -8.00 -8.58 -19.90
N ILE A 79 -8.51 -7.41 -19.59
CA ILE A 79 -9.12 -7.11 -18.27
C ILE A 79 -10.45 -7.85 -18.17
N VAL A 80 -10.64 -8.58 -17.07
CA VAL A 80 -11.86 -9.38 -16.81
C VAL A 80 -12.78 -8.67 -15.84
N ARG A 81 -12.28 -8.24 -14.68
CA ARG A 81 -13.06 -7.54 -13.65
C ARG A 81 -12.16 -6.81 -12.66
N SER A 82 -12.72 -5.86 -11.94
CA SER A 82 -12.03 -5.24 -10.80
C SER A 82 -11.89 -6.23 -9.65
N LEU A 83 -10.75 -6.19 -8.97
CA LEU A 83 -10.46 -6.88 -7.70
C LEU A 83 -10.53 -5.92 -6.51
N GLY A 84 -10.64 -4.62 -6.78
CA GLY A 84 -10.69 -3.56 -5.80
C GLY A 84 -9.64 -2.49 -6.03
N GLY A 85 -9.77 -1.38 -5.32
CA GLY A 85 -8.88 -0.25 -5.42
C GLY A 85 -8.67 0.44 -4.08
N GLY A 86 -7.63 1.26 -4.01
CA GLY A 86 -7.29 2.06 -2.84
C GLY A 86 -6.44 3.26 -3.22
N GLY A 87 -5.87 3.92 -2.23
CA GLY A 87 -5.05 5.13 -2.44
C GLY A 87 -3.89 4.96 -3.42
N MET A 88 -3.32 3.76 -3.52
CA MET A 88 -2.17 3.46 -4.40
C MET A 88 -2.56 3.05 -5.82
N GLY A 89 -3.84 2.86 -6.12
CA GLY A 89 -4.29 2.45 -7.46
C GLY A 89 -5.40 1.42 -7.43
N GLU A 90 -5.74 0.91 -8.59
CA GLU A 90 -6.81 -0.07 -8.80
C GLU A 90 -6.23 -1.38 -9.33
N THR A 91 -6.73 -2.51 -8.83
CA THR A 91 -6.28 -3.85 -9.20
C THR A 91 -7.38 -4.58 -9.94
N PHE A 92 -7.03 -5.24 -11.04
CA PHE A 92 -7.93 -5.99 -11.90
C PHE A 92 -7.48 -7.42 -12.05
N LEU A 93 -8.43 -8.33 -12.11
CA LEU A 93 -8.21 -9.66 -12.68
C LEU A 93 -8.10 -9.49 -14.19
N ALA A 94 -7.06 -10.06 -14.76
CA ALA A 94 -6.87 -10.12 -16.19
C ALA A 94 -6.49 -11.53 -16.64
N GLN A 95 -6.74 -11.83 -17.90
CA GLN A 95 -6.41 -13.10 -18.52
C GLN A 95 -5.45 -12.85 -19.67
N ARG A 96 -4.42 -13.66 -19.77
CA ARG A 96 -3.52 -13.65 -20.91
C ARG A 96 -4.29 -14.08 -22.16
N ASP A 97 -4.21 -13.27 -23.22
CA ASP A 97 -5.01 -13.42 -24.44
C ASP A 97 -4.10 -13.31 -25.68
N ASP A 98 -3.00 -14.09 -25.69
CA ASP A 98 -2.09 -14.23 -26.84
C ASP A 98 -2.21 -15.60 -27.52
N GLY A 99 -3.22 -16.41 -27.14
CA GLY A 99 -3.50 -17.72 -27.73
C GLY A 99 -2.52 -18.82 -27.33
N LEU A 100 -1.52 -18.54 -26.50
CA LEU A 100 -0.52 -19.51 -26.10
C LEU A 100 -0.89 -20.28 -24.85
N PHE A 101 -1.37 -19.56 -23.81
CA PHE A 101 -1.78 -20.16 -22.54
C PHE A 101 -2.84 -19.29 -21.88
N GLU A 102 -3.88 -19.91 -21.34
CA GLU A 102 -4.82 -19.22 -20.45
C GLU A 102 -4.17 -19.10 -19.06
N HIS A 103 -3.82 -17.89 -18.67
CA HIS A 103 -3.25 -17.62 -17.36
C HIS A 103 -3.89 -16.38 -16.76
N GLU A 104 -4.47 -16.54 -15.56
CA GLU A 104 -5.02 -15.43 -14.80
C GLU A 104 -3.91 -14.69 -14.06
N VAL A 105 -3.97 -13.37 -14.12
CA VAL A 105 -3.02 -12.47 -13.46
C VAL A 105 -3.77 -11.35 -12.76
N ALA A 106 -3.16 -10.75 -11.75
CA ALA A 106 -3.60 -9.49 -11.19
C ALA A 106 -2.83 -8.34 -11.85
N ILE A 107 -3.53 -7.34 -12.37
CA ILE A 107 -2.93 -6.13 -12.92
C ILE A 107 -3.26 -4.96 -12.01
N LYS A 108 -2.23 -4.36 -11.42
CA LYS A 108 -2.35 -3.18 -10.58
C LYS A 108 -1.93 -1.95 -11.37
N PHE A 109 -2.88 -1.05 -11.63
CA PHE A 109 -2.58 0.28 -12.16
C PHE A 109 -2.13 1.18 -11.01
N VAL A 110 -0.97 1.80 -11.18
CA VAL A 110 -0.45 2.76 -10.21
C VAL A 110 -0.93 4.14 -10.62
N ARG A 111 -1.56 4.88 -9.69
CA ARG A 111 -1.98 6.25 -9.99
C ARG A 111 -0.74 7.11 -10.25
N PRO A 112 -0.70 7.84 -11.36
CA PRO A 112 0.36 8.82 -11.60
C PRO A 112 0.10 10.02 -10.70
N SER A 113 0.44 9.92 -9.42
CA SER A 113 0.55 11.11 -8.59
C SER A 113 1.68 11.94 -9.16
N ARG A 114 1.36 12.97 -9.97
CA ARG A 114 2.27 14.04 -10.45
C ARG A 114 3.75 13.63 -10.56
N MET A 115 4.01 12.51 -11.23
CA MET A 115 5.34 11.93 -11.26
C MET A 115 6.18 12.68 -12.30
N ALA A 116 7.12 13.48 -11.81
CA ALA A 116 8.27 13.93 -12.57
C ALA A 116 9.03 12.72 -13.18
N GLU A 117 9.79 12.91 -14.24
CA GLU A 117 10.59 11.85 -14.93
C GLU A 117 11.46 11.01 -13.96
N THR A 118 11.94 11.62 -12.87
CA THR A 118 12.67 10.97 -11.77
C THR A 118 11.89 9.81 -11.14
N ALA A 119 10.57 9.92 -11.05
CA ALA A 119 9.76 8.89 -10.41
C ALA A 119 9.48 7.71 -11.37
N ARG A 120 9.50 7.90 -12.68
CA ARG A 120 9.48 6.81 -13.67
C ARG A 120 10.73 5.92 -13.57
N ALA A 121 11.90 6.54 -13.48
CA ALA A 121 13.16 5.80 -13.31
C ALA A 121 13.22 5.04 -11.99
N LEU A 122 12.66 5.62 -10.91
CA LEU A 122 12.54 4.96 -9.60
C LEU A 122 11.58 3.78 -9.68
N PHE A 123 10.41 3.94 -10.31
CA PHE A 123 9.43 2.87 -10.55
C PHE A 123 10.04 1.69 -11.33
N ASP A 124 10.80 1.97 -12.39
CA ASP A 124 11.47 0.93 -13.17
C ASP A 124 12.55 0.19 -12.37
N ARG A 125 13.25 0.89 -11.49
CA ARG A 125 14.23 0.28 -10.59
C ARG A 125 13.56 -0.60 -9.54
N GLU A 126 12.49 -0.11 -8.93
CA GLU A 126 11.70 -0.83 -7.92
C GLU A 126 11.04 -2.08 -8.53
N ARG A 127 10.45 -1.96 -9.72
CA ARG A 127 9.91 -3.08 -10.47
C ARG A 127 10.95 -4.17 -10.72
N ARG A 128 12.18 -3.81 -11.12
CA ARG A 128 13.27 -4.77 -11.35
C ARG A 128 13.72 -5.46 -10.06
N ALA A 129 13.65 -4.79 -8.93
CA ALA A 129 13.96 -5.36 -7.62
C ALA A 129 12.86 -6.35 -7.20
N LEU A 130 11.59 -5.96 -7.32
CA LEU A 130 10.43 -6.81 -7.02
C LEU A 130 10.38 -8.07 -7.90
N ALA A 131 10.73 -7.96 -9.19
CA ALA A 131 10.77 -9.09 -10.11
C ALA A 131 11.80 -10.17 -9.74
N LYS A 132 12.76 -9.86 -8.88
CA LYS A 132 13.76 -10.83 -8.39
C LYS A 132 13.27 -11.61 -7.16
N LEU A 133 12.22 -11.15 -6.49
CA LEU A 133 11.67 -11.86 -5.35
C LEU A 133 10.97 -13.13 -5.85
N SER A 134 11.38 -14.27 -5.32
CA SER A 134 10.74 -15.56 -5.54
C SER A 134 10.58 -16.25 -4.20
N HIS A 135 9.38 -16.24 -3.65
CA HIS A 135 9.08 -16.80 -2.35
C HIS A 135 7.64 -17.30 -2.34
N ARG A 136 7.38 -18.46 -1.71
CA ARG A 136 6.07 -19.12 -1.71
C ARG A 136 4.92 -18.29 -1.12
N HIS A 137 5.24 -17.31 -0.27
CA HIS A 137 4.28 -16.41 0.37
C HIS A 137 4.39 -14.96 -0.15
N ILE A 138 4.99 -14.75 -1.33
CA ILE A 138 5.03 -13.46 -2.01
C ILE A 138 4.51 -13.64 -3.42
N ALA A 139 3.44 -12.92 -3.77
CA ALA A 139 2.91 -12.93 -5.13
C ALA A 139 4.00 -12.54 -6.14
N GLN A 140 4.24 -13.40 -7.12
CA GLN A 140 5.29 -13.23 -8.12
C GLN A 140 4.96 -12.06 -9.04
N LEU A 141 5.91 -11.16 -9.26
CA LEU A 141 5.79 -10.14 -10.31
C LEU A 141 6.24 -10.74 -11.65
N PHE A 142 5.34 -10.74 -12.63
CA PHE A 142 5.60 -11.31 -13.95
C PHE A 142 6.04 -10.28 -14.98
N ASP A 143 5.44 -9.09 -14.96
CA ASP A 143 5.66 -8.04 -15.95
C ASP A 143 5.25 -6.67 -15.41
N GLY A 144 5.45 -5.62 -16.19
CA GLY A 144 4.96 -4.29 -15.89
C GLY A 144 5.35 -3.32 -17.00
N GLY A 145 4.62 -2.24 -17.11
CA GLY A 145 4.83 -1.28 -18.18
C GLY A 145 4.03 -0.01 -17.99
N VAL A 146 3.81 0.67 -19.10
CA VAL A 146 2.97 1.86 -19.19
C VAL A 146 1.88 1.57 -20.22
N ALA A 147 0.63 1.73 -19.85
CA ALA A 147 -0.52 1.55 -20.72
C ALA A 147 -0.60 2.69 -21.75
N GLU A 148 -1.42 2.53 -22.78
CA GLU A 148 -1.59 3.55 -23.86
C GLU A 148 -2.04 4.91 -23.32
N ASN A 149 -2.82 4.92 -22.22
CA ASN A 149 -3.25 6.13 -21.53
C ASN A 149 -2.17 6.75 -20.62
N GLY A 150 -0.93 6.22 -20.64
CA GLY A 150 0.19 6.69 -19.83
C GLY A 150 0.21 6.18 -18.40
N ALA A 151 -0.74 5.35 -17.97
CA ALA A 151 -0.80 4.81 -16.61
C ALA A 151 0.24 3.67 -16.43
N PRO A 152 1.12 3.75 -15.42
CA PRO A 152 2.00 2.64 -15.08
C PRO A 152 1.20 1.47 -14.53
N TYR A 153 1.59 0.25 -14.87
CA TYR A 153 0.96 -0.97 -14.34
C TYR A 153 1.99 -2.05 -14.00
N LEU A 154 1.60 -2.92 -13.07
CA LEU A 154 2.31 -4.12 -12.68
C LEU A 154 1.44 -5.34 -12.96
N VAL A 155 2.03 -6.40 -13.48
CA VAL A 155 1.39 -7.70 -13.71
C VAL A 155 1.96 -8.69 -12.72
N MET A 156 1.13 -9.25 -11.88
CA MET A 156 1.55 -10.14 -10.81
C MET A 156 0.66 -11.39 -10.74
N GLU A 157 1.11 -12.35 -9.99
CA GLU A 157 0.35 -13.54 -9.66
C GLU A 157 -1.03 -13.18 -9.09
N TYR A 158 -2.06 -13.81 -9.62
CA TYR A 158 -3.40 -13.72 -9.04
C TYR A 158 -3.55 -14.76 -7.94
N VAL A 159 -3.57 -14.30 -6.71
CA VAL A 159 -3.80 -15.12 -5.53
C VAL A 159 -5.30 -15.25 -5.28
N ARG A 160 -5.83 -16.48 -5.39
CA ARG A 160 -7.22 -16.79 -5.07
C ARG A 160 -7.33 -17.01 -3.56
N GLY A 161 -7.70 -15.98 -2.82
CA GLY A 161 -7.79 -16.04 -1.36
C GLY A 161 -8.63 -14.89 -0.81
N ALA A 162 -8.81 -14.87 0.49
CA ALA A 162 -9.47 -13.79 1.23
C ALA A 162 -8.44 -13.08 2.12
N PRO A 163 -8.70 -11.81 2.50
CA PRO A 163 -7.86 -11.07 3.45
C PRO A 163 -7.66 -11.85 4.75
N ILE A 164 -6.44 -11.80 5.30
CA ILE A 164 -6.05 -12.58 6.48
C ILE A 164 -6.95 -12.33 7.69
N ASP A 165 -7.45 -11.11 7.87
CA ASP A 165 -8.38 -10.75 8.95
C ASP A 165 -9.76 -11.41 8.79
N GLU A 166 -10.19 -11.64 7.55
CA GLU A 166 -11.43 -12.39 7.28
C GLU A 166 -11.22 -13.87 7.58
N VAL A 167 -10.11 -14.45 7.13
CA VAL A 167 -9.77 -15.87 7.36
C VAL A 167 -9.49 -16.15 8.82
N ALA A 168 -8.96 -15.17 9.56
CA ALA A 168 -8.67 -15.29 10.99
C ALA A 168 -9.93 -15.36 11.87
N ARG A 169 -11.10 -14.94 11.36
CA ARG A 169 -12.35 -14.96 12.12
C ARG A 169 -12.71 -16.40 12.53
N GLY A 170 -12.87 -16.63 13.82
CA GLY A 170 -13.21 -17.94 14.37
C GLY A 170 -12.04 -18.92 14.48
N LYS A 171 -10.83 -18.54 14.11
CA LYS A 171 -9.62 -19.37 14.31
C LYS A 171 -9.09 -19.24 15.73
N THR A 172 -8.43 -20.29 16.18
CA THR A 172 -7.70 -20.32 17.46
C THR A 172 -6.45 -19.44 17.39
N ALA A 173 -5.96 -18.99 18.55
CA ALA A 173 -4.71 -18.22 18.64
C ALA A 173 -3.52 -18.94 17.98
N ARG A 174 -3.49 -20.29 18.07
CA ARG A 174 -2.44 -21.10 17.46
C ARG A 174 -2.49 -21.06 15.93
N GLU A 175 -3.68 -21.13 15.35
CA GLU A 175 -3.87 -21.04 13.88
C GLU A 175 -3.54 -19.64 13.36
N ILE A 176 -3.93 -18.60 14.10
CA ILE A 176 -3.58 -17.21 13.75
C ILE A 176 -2.05 -17.03 13.82
N ALA A 177 -1.41 -17.55 14.87
CA ALA A 177 0.05 -17.48 14.99
C ALA A 177 0.77 -18.16 13.81
N ALA A 178 0.25 -19.28 13.30
CA ALA A 178 0.82 -19.93 12.12
C ALA A 178 0.75 -19.04 10.88
N LEU A 179 -0.38 -18.38 10.62
CA LEU A 179 -0.52 -17.42 9.52
C LEU A 179 0.45 -16.26 9.66
N VAL A 180 0.61 -15.71 10.87
CA VAL A 180 1.53 -14.59 11.13
C VAL A 180 2.99 -15.02 10.92
N ILE A 181 3.36 -16.25 11.27
CA ILE A 181 4.71 -16.79 11.02
C ILE A 181 5.01 -16.81 9.53
N ASP A 182 4.07 -17.26 8.68
CA ASP A 182 4.22 -17.26 7.23
C ASP A 182 4.40 -15.84 6.66
N VAL A 183 3.69 -14.86 7.21
CA VAL A 183 3.86 -13.44 6.87
C VAL A 183 5.25 -12.94 7.28
N CYS A 184 5.71 -13.28 8.49
CA CYS A 184 7.04 -12.89 8.98
C CYS A 184 8.15 -13.48 8.10
N ASP A 185 8.01 -14.73 7.65
CA ASP A 185 8.96 -15.40 6.77
C ASP A 185 9.06 -14.65 5.42
N ALA A 186 7.91 -14.31 4.82
CA ALA A 186 7.86 -13.51 3.60
C ALA A 186 8.51 -12.13 3.76
N VAL A 187 8.18 -11.42 4.85
CA VAL A 187 8.74 -10.08 5.13
C VAL A 187 10.24 -10.15 5.38
N GLN A 188 10.69 -11.15 6.12
CA GLN A 188 12.13 -11.36 6.36
C GLN A 188 12.87 -11.61 5.05
N TYR A 189 12.32 -12.44 4.17
CA TYR A 189 12.90 -12.68 2.85
C TYR A 189 12.99 -11.40 2.01
N ALA A 190 11.94 -10.57 2.00
CA ALA A 190 11.97 -9.29 1.31
C ALA A 190 13.05 -8.35 1.88
N HIS A 191 13.17 -8.26 3.22
CA HIS A 191 14.19 -7.45 3.89
C HIS A 191 15.62 -7.91 3.59
N GLN A 192 15.86 -9.22 3.51
CA GLN A 192 17.17 -9.78 3.11
C GLN A 192 17.55 -9.38 1.67
N ASN A 193 16.55 -9.12 0.83
CA ASN A 193 16.71 -8.60 -0.52
C ASN A 193 16.65 -7.07 -0.60
N LEU A 194 16.74 -6.37 0.55
CA LEU A 194 16.71 -4.91 0.69
C LEU A 194 15.41 -4.27 0.19
N ILE A 195 14.30 -5.00 0.27
CA ILE A 195 12.98 -4.53 -0.13
C ILE A 195 12.11 -4.40 1.12
N VAL A 196 11.54 -3.21 1.34
CA VAL A 196 10.59 -2.90 2.41
C VAL A 196 9.21 -2.74 1.80
N HIS A 197 8.20 -3.44 2.34
CA HIS A 197 6.83 -3.44 1.79
C HIS A 197 6.12 -2.07 1.95
N ALA A 198 6.38 -1.34 3.02
CA ALA A 198 5.89 0.01 3.35
C ALA A 198 4.35 0.20 3.42
N ASP A 199 3.53 -0.81 3.09
CA ASP A 199 2.06 -0.81 3.20
C ASP A 199 1.54 -2.19 3.62
N LEU A 200 2.17 -2.80 4.65
CA LEU A 200 1.72 -4.09 5.16
C LEU A 200 0.47 -3.92 6.01
N LYS A 201 -0.64 -4.49 5.53
CA LYS A 201 -1.96 -4.44 6.18
C LYS A 201 -2.76 -5.70 5.84
N PRO A 202 -3.80 -6.03 6.61
CA PRO A 202 -4.58 -7.26 6.40
C PRO A 202 -5.10 -7.44 4.97
N SER A 203 -5.57 -6.38 4.34
CA SER A 203 -6.09 -6.42 2.97
C SER A 203 -5.03 -6.73 1.89
N ASN A 204 -3.75 -6.64 2.23
CA ASN A 204 -2.63 -6.98 1.33
C ASN A 204 -2.04 -8.37 1.63
N ILE A 205 -2.64 -9.13 2.55
CA ILE A 205 -2.25 -10.48 2.93
C ILE A 205 -3.43 -11.39 2.62
N LEU A 206 -3.28 -12.22 1.59
CA LEU A 206 -4.32 -13.16 1.15
C LEU A 206 -3.98 -14.57 1.62
N VAL A 207 -5.02 -15.31 2.07
CA VAL A 207 -4.93 -16.70 2.56
C VAL A 207 -5.92 -17.57 1.82
#